data_84c394c8fe1e839acfe55801045c7136
#
_entry.id   84c394c8fe1e839acfe55801045c7136
#
_cell.length_a   1.000
_cell.length_b   1.000
_cell.length_c   1.000
_cell.angle_alpha   90.00
_cell.angle_beta   90.00
_cell.angle_gamma   90.00
#
_symmetry.space_group_name_H-M   'P 1'
#
loop_
_entity.id
_entity.type
_entity.pdbx_description
1 polymer ?
#
loop_
_entity_poly.entity_id
_entity_poly.type
_entity_poly.pdbx_seq_one_letter_code
_entity_poly.pdbx_strand_id
1 'polypeptide(L)'
;MKQEKIGIMVCGHGSRNQNAAREFAKVAEGLKARYQGTPVEYGYLEFCNPVIHSGLDRLREQGVTRVLAVPGMLFAAGHAKNDIPSVLNTYQAAHRDIQIDYGRELGVDLKMIRAAGERIREAIE
;
A
#
# COMPACT_ATOMS: atom_id res chain seq x y z
N MET A 1 13.10 -16.04 21.44
CA MET A 1 12.90 -14.72 20.80
C MET A 1 12.27 -14.89 19.43
N LYS A 2 11.20 -14.18 19.18
CA LYS A 2 10.61 -14.17 17.84
C LYS A 2 11.49 -13.32 16.91
N GLN A 3 11.89 -13.91 15.80
CA GLN A 3 12.58 -13.14 14.77
C GLN A 3 11.61 -12.16 14.13
N GLU A 4 12.10 -10.96 13.87
CA GLU A 4 11.34 -9.96 13.14
C GLU A 4 11.13 -10.43 11.70
N LYS A 5 9.89 -10.43 11.26
CA LYS A 5 9.56 -10.73 9.88
C LYS A 5 8.82 -9.52 9.30
N ILE A 6 9.40 -8.94 8.26
CA ILE A 6 8.88 -7.72 7.64
C ILE A 6 7.95 -8.07 6.49
N GLY A 7 6.82 -7.37 6.41
CA GLY A 7 5.92 -7.42 5.28
C GLY A 7 5.57 -6.02 4.80
N ILE A 8 5.07 -5.92 3.59
CA ILE A 8 4.69 -4.65 2.95
C ILE A 8 3.17 -4.62 2.75
N MET A 9 2.55 -3.52 3.16
CA MET A 9 1.12 -3.29 2.97
C MET A 9 0.94 -2.06 2.09
N VAL A 10 0.33 -2.24 0.92
CA VAL A 10 0.03 -1.13 0.01
C VAL A 10 -1.42 -0.70 0.25
N CYS A 11 -1.59 0.54 0.68
CA CYS A 11 -2.88 1.08 1.07
C CYS A 11 -3.44 1.97 -0.02
N GLY A 12 -4.66 1.67 -0.47
CA GLY A 12 -5.37 2.46 -1.46
C GLY A 12 -6.62 3.08 -0.88
N HIS A 13 -7.08 4.14 -1.50
CA HIS A 13 -8.34 4.78 -1.10
C HIS A 13 -9.55 3.91 -1.48
N GLY A 14 -9.48 3.28 -2.63
CA GLY A 14 -10.59 2.56 -3.22
C GLY A 14 -11.34 3.40 -4.25
N SER A 15 -12.11 2.74 -5.09
CA SER A 15 -12.88 3.38 -6.15
C SER A 15 -14.06 2.51 -6.54
N ARG A 16 -15.15 3.13 -6.91
CA ARG A 16 -16.28 2.43 -7.52
C ARG A 16 -15.99 2.01 -8.96
N ASN A 17 -14.94 2.58 -9.56
CA ASN A 17 -14.48 2.21 -10.89
C ASN A 17 -13.58 0.96 -10.78
N GLN A 18 -14.05 -0.15 -11.35
CA GLN A 18 -13.32 -1.40 -11.29
C GLN A 18 -11.98 -1.36 -12.03
N ASN A 19 -11.86 -0.56 -13.06
CA ASN A 19 -10.59 -0.40 -13.79
C ASN A 19 -9.53 0.25 -12.90
N ALA A 20 -9.91 1.26 -12.12
CA ALA A 20 -9.00 1.90 -11.19
C ALA A 20 -8.53 0.91 -10.12
N ALA A 21 -9.44 0.09 -9.61
CA ALA A 21 -9.10 -0.95 -8.63
C ALA A 21 -8.13 -1.98 -9.21
N ARG A 22 -8.34 -2.40 -10.45
CA ARG A 22 -7.45 -3.36 -11.12
C ARG A 22 -6.06 -2.78 -11.36
N GLU A 23 -5.98 -1.52 -11.75
CA GLU A 23 -4.69 -0.85 -11.94
C GLU A 23 -3.91 -0.75 -10.64
N PHE A 24 -4.60 -0.43 -9.55
CA PHE A 24 -3.97 -0.42 -8.23
C PHE A 24 -3.46 -1.80 -7.86
N ALA A 25 -4.26 -2.84 -8.09
CA ALA A 25 -3.84 -4.22 -7.81
C ALA A 25 -2.59 -4.60 -8.60
N LYS A 26 -2.44 -4.10 -9.84
CA LYS A 26 -1.23 -4.31 -10.65
C LYS A 26 0.00 -3.68 -10.02
N VAL A 27 -0.14 -2.51 -9.39
CA VAL A 27 0.97 -1.88 -8.66
C VAL A 27 1.42 -2.78 -7.51
N ALA A 28 0.47 -3.32 -6.75
CA ALA A 28 0.77 -4.25 -5.67
C ALA A 28 1.47 -5.52 -6.19
N GLU A 29 1.01 -6.06 -7.31
CA GLU A 29 1.64 -7.23 -7.95
C GLU A 29 3.06 -6.92 -8.42
N GLY A 30 3.28 -5.72 -8.96
CA GLY A 30 4.61 -5.27 -9.36
C GLY A 30 5.56 -5.17 -8.18
N LEU A 31 5.09 -4.68 -7.04
CA LEU A 31 5.89 -4.65 -5.81
C LEU A 31 6.18 -6.06 -5.31
N LYS A 32 5.22 -6.95 -5.38
CA LYS A 32 5.41 -8.35 -5.00
C LYS A 32 6.51 -9.01 -5.83
N ALA A 33 6.53 -8.74 -7.14
CA ALA A 33 7.56 -9.26 -8.03
C ALA A 33 8.94 -8.67 -7.72
N ARG A 34 9.00 -7.38 -7.34
CA ARG A 34 10.25 -6.71 -7.01
C ARG A 34 10.85 -7.18 -5.69
N TYR A 35 10.01 -7.46 -4.70
CA TYR A 35 10.43 -7.84 -3.36
C TYR A 35 10.13 -9.31 -3.08
N GLN A 36 10.64 -10.20 -3.93
CA GLN A 36 10.48 -11.64 -3.76
C GLN A 36 11.06 -12.07 -2.42
N GLY A 37 10.33 -12.92 -1.73
CA GLY A 37 10.71 -13.35 -0.39
C GLY A 37 10.18 -12.48 0.74
N THR A 38 9.63 -11.30 0.40
CA THR A 38 8.97 -10.43 1.37
C THR A 38 7.46 -10.45 1.11
N PRO A 39 6.63 -10.80 2.10
CA PRO A 39 5.18 -10.76 1.92
C PRO A 39 4.69 -9.37 1.55
N VAL A 40 3.89 -9.27 0.50
CA VAL A 40 3.27 -8.00 0.04
C VAL A 40 1.78 -8.25 -0.08
N GLU A 41 1.00 -7.42 0.60
CA GLU A 41 -0.46 -7.42 0.50
C GLU A 41 -0.94 -6.01 0.21
N TYR A 42 -2.19 -5.89 -0.16
CA TYR A 42 -2.79 -4.59 -0.43
C TYR A 42 -4.22 -4.54 0.10
N GLY A 43 -4.74 -3.33 0.24
CA GLY A 43 -6.11 -3.15 0.68
C GLY A 43 -6.58 -1.73 0.47
N TYR A 44 -7.89 -1.56 0.46
CA TYR A 44 -8.56 -0.29 0.21
C TYR A 44 -9.29 0.18 1.46
N LEU A 45 -9.47 1.50 1.57
CA LEU A 45 -10.30 2.07 2.63
C LEU A 45 -11.75 1.68 2.46
N GLU A 46 -12.27 1.77 1.22
CA GLU A 46 -13.68 1.56 0.93
C GLU A 46 -13.90 1.20 -0.54
N PHE A 47 -15.12 0.81 -0.89
CA PHE A 47 -15.62 0.51 -2.24
C PHE A 47 -15.06 -0.74 -2.90
N CYS A 48 -13.91 -1.22 -2.49
CA CYS A 48 -13.24 -2.36 -3.14
C CYS A 48 -12.77 -3.36 -2.11
N ASN A 49 -12.59 -4.60 -2.55
CA ASN A 49 -11.97 -5.63 -1.74
C ASN A 49 -10.59 -5.97 -2.31
N PRO A 50 -9.63 -6.37 -1.49
CA PRO A 50 -9.74 -6.49 -0.04
C PRO A 50 -9.70 -5.11 0.65
N VAL A 51 -10.29 -5.02 1.84
CA VAL A 51 -10.12 -3.84 2.68
C VAL A 51 -8.79 -3.91 3.42
N ILE A 52 -8.34 -2.77 3.95
CA ILE A 52 -6.99 -2.68 4.56
C ILE A 52 -6.79 -3.71 5.67
N HIS A 53 -7.73 -3.84 6.60
CA HIS A 53 -7.54 -4.79 7.70
C HIS A 53 -7.46 -6.25 7.22
N SER A 54 -8.13 -6.59 6.13
CA SER A 54 -8.04 -7.95 5.56
C SER A 54 -6.65 -8.23 5.01
N GLY A 55 -6.02 -7.24 4.36
CA GLY A 55 -4.64 -7.35 3.91
C GLY A 55 -3.67 -7.51 5.07
N LEU A 56 -3.88 -6.75 6.15
CA LEU A 56 -3.08 -6.88 7.37
C LEU A 56 -3.25 -8.25 8.02
N ASP A 57 -4.47 -8.78 8.05
CA ASP A 57 -4.74 -10.12 8.56
C ASP A 57 -3.94 -11.17 7.78
N ARG A 58 -3.88 -11.04 6.46
CA ARG A 58 -3.10 -11.96 5.61
C ARG A 58 -1.60 -11.89 5.94
N LEU A 59 -1.09 -10.71 6.20
CA LEU A 59 0.32 -10.56 6.61
C LEU A 59 0.56 -11.24 7.95
N ARG A 60 -0.34 -11.07 8.92
CA ARG A 60 -0.22 -11.73 10.22
C ARG A 60 -0.27 -13.25 10.09
N GLU A 61 -1.14 -13.77 9.23
CA GLU A 61 -1.23 -15.21 8.95
C GLU A 61 0.08 -15.76 8.37
N GLN A 62 0.84 -14.94 7.66
CA GLN A 62 2.14 -15.30 7.11
C GLN A 62 3.28 -15.14 8.11
N GLY A 63 2.98 -14.76 9.34
CA GLY A 63 3.97 -14.62 10.40
C GLY A 63 4.68 -13.28 10.44
N VAL A 64 4.17 -12.29 9.72
CA VAL A 64 4.75 -10.94 9.72
C VAL A 64 4.56 -10.29 11.10
N THR A 65 5.64 -9.71 11.62
CA THR A 65 5.63 -9.02 12.91
C THR A 65 5.80 -7.51 12.75
N ARG A 66 6.33 -7.06 11.63
CA ARG A 66 6.48 -5.65 11.32
C ARG A 66 6.00 -5.35 9.91
N VAL A 67 5.06 -4.42 9.80
CA VAL A 67 4.48 -4.02 8.52
C VAL A 67 4.99 -2.65 8.14
N LEU A 68 5.51 -2.54 6.93
CA LEU A 68 5.79 -1.26 6.30
C LEU A 68 4.60 -0.94 5.43
N ALA A 69 3.75 -0.05 5.89
CA ALA A 69 2.55 0.37 5.16
C ALA A 69 2.85 1.61 4.35
N VAL A 70 2.46 1.63 3.09
CA VAL A 70 2.67 2.78 2.20
C VAL A 70 1.38 3.09 1.46
N PRO A 71 1.07 4.38 1.25
CA PRO A 71 -0.06 4.74 0.41
C PRO A 71 0.32 4.58 -1.07
N GLY A 72 -0.55 3.94 -1.83
CA GLY A 72 -0.37 3.80 -3.27
C GLY A 72 -0.90 5.01 -4.03
N MET A 73 -0.57 6.22 -3.57
CA MET A 73 -1.06 7.48 -4.11
C MET A 73 0.09 8.43 -4.38
N LEU A 74 -0.08 9.28 -5.39
CA LEU A 74 0.91 10.29 -5.71
C LEU A 74 1.01 11.36 -4.62
N PHE A 75 -0.13 11.85 -4.15
CA PHE A 75 -0.19 12.93 -3.18
C PHE A 75 -1.15 12.58 -2.05
N ALA A 76 -0.81 13.02 -0.85
CA ALA A 76 -1.74 12.97 0.26
C ALA A 76 -2.79 14.05 0.06
N ALA A 77 -4.05 13.66 0.00
CA ALA A 77 -5.16 14.59 -0.18
C ALA A 77 -6.40 14.11 0.55
N GLY A 78 -7.11 15.03 1.17
CA GLY A 78 -8.39 14.77 1.81
C GLY A 78 -8.36 13.58 2.76
N HIS A 79 -9.21 12.61 2.53
CA HIS A 79 -9.40 11.46 3.39
C HIS A 79 -8.14 10.61 3.58
N ALA A 80 -7.32 10.47 2.55
CA ALA A 80 -6.14 9.61 2.60
C ALA A 80 -5.14 10.06 3.66
N LYS A 81 -5.06 11.37 3.90
CA LYS A 81 -4.12 11.92 4.86
C LYS A 81 -4.42 11.50 6.30
N ASN A 82 -5.70 11.34 6.64
CA ASN A 82 -6.14 11.03 8.00
C ASN A 82 -6.76 9.63 8.12
N ASP A 83 -7.49 9.19 7.10
CA ASP A 83 -8.27 7.95 7.18
C ASP A 83 -7.41 6.69 7.15
N ILE A 84 -6.38 6.65 6.29
CA ILE A 84 -5.48 5.50 6.25
C ILE A 84 -4.71 5.36 7.56
N PRO A 85 -4.04 6.42 8.08
CA PRO A 85 -3.40 6.30 9.39
C PRO A 85 -4.38 5.90 10.51
N SER A 86 -5.61 6.39 10.47
CA SER A 86 -6.62 6.03 11.46
C SER A 86 -6.93 4.54 11.46
N VAL A 87 -7.12 3.95 10.27
CA VAL A 87 -7.35 2.51 10.13
C VAL A 87 -6.15 1.71 10.64
N LEU A 88 -4.94 2.12 10.27
CA LEU A 88 -3.71 1.45 10.69
C LEU A 88 -3.52 1.53 12.21
N ASN A 89 -3.77 2.69 12.80
CA ASN A 89 -3.65 2.88 14.25
C ASN A 89 -4.68 2.04 15.01
N THR A 90 -5.90 1.97 14.51
CA THR A 90 -6.95 1.14 15.10
C THR A 90 -6.57 -0.34 15.07
N TYR A 91 -6.04 -0.79 13.93
CA TYR A 91 -5.58 -2.17 13.79
C TYR A 91 -4.42 -2.46 14.74
N GLN A 92 -3.44 -1.56 14.82
CA GLN A 92 -2.28 -1.69 15.69
C GLN A 92 -2.71 -1.81 17.17
N ALA A 93 -3.67 -1.00 17.59
CA ALA A 93 -4.18 -1.03 18.95
C ALA A 93 -4.87 -2.35 19.29
N ALA A 94 -5.52 -2.98 18.32
CA ALA A 94 -6.20 -4.26 18.51
C ALA A 94 -5.25 -5.46 18.38
N HIS A 95 -4.11 -5.31 17.74
CA HIS A 95 -3.18 -6.40 17.45
C HIS A 95 -1.75 -6.03 17.86
N ARG A 96 -1.41 -6.31 19.11
CA ARG A 96 -0.11 -5.93 19.69
C ARG A 96 1.05 -6.83 19.27
N ASP A 97 0.77 -7.92 18.59
CA ASP A 97 1.78 -8.84 18.06
C ASP A 97 2.45 -8.33 16.78
N ILE A 98 2.00 -7.20 16.27
CA ILE A 98 2.46 -6.62 15.01
C ILE A 98 2.76 -5.14 15.22
N GLN A 99 3.81 -4.65 14.57
CA GLN A 99 4.15 -3.23 14.53
C GLN A 99 3.90 -2.70 13.13
N ILE A 100 3.26 -1.55 13.01
CA ILE A 100 2.96 -0.93 11.72
C ILE A 100 3.66 0.41 11.64
N ASP A 101 4.52 0.58 10.64
CA ASP A 101 5.15 1.84 10.31
C ASP A 101 4.55 2.35 8.99
N TYR A 102 4.12 3.59 8.97
CA TYR A 102 3.45 4.16 7.79
C TYR A 102 4.38 5.11 7.05
N GLY A 103 4.65 4.79 5.79
CA GLY A 103 5.44 5.63 4.90
C GLY A 103 4.62 6.75 4.30
N ARG A 104 5.31 7.70 3.69
CA ARG A 104 4.65 8.84 3.03
C ARG A 104 4.18 8.46 1.63
N GLU A 105 3.29 9.27 1.08
CA GLU A 105 2.82 9.14 -0.31
C GLU A 105 3.99 9.30 -1.30
N LEU A 106 3.77 8.91 -2.56
CA LEU A 106 4.80 8.96 -3.59
C LEU A 106 5.36 10.36 -3.81
N GLY A 107 4.50 11.37 -3.78
CA GLY A 107 4.90 12.77 -3.81
C GLY A 107 5.65 13.16 -5.07
N VAL A 108 6.39 14.26 -4.97
CA VAL A 108 7.22 14.76 -6.06
C VAL A 108 8.63 14.20 -5.88
N ASP A 109 8.91 13.11 -6.55
CA ASP A 109 10.20 12.44 -6.53
C ASP A 109 10.79 12.45 -7.93
N LEU A 110 12.12 12.42 -8.01
CA LEU A 110 12.83 12.41 -9.30
C LEU A 110 12.37 11.26 -10.19
N LYS A 111 12.10 10.10 -9.60
CA LYS A 111 11.61 8.93 -10.36
C LYS A 111 10.24 9.19 -10.96
N MET A 112 9.37 9.92 -10.24
CA MET A 112 8.06 10.28 -10.76
C MET A 112 8.17 11.29 -11.89
N ILE A 113 9.09 12.25 -11.80
CA ILE A 113 9.36 13.22 -12.85
C ILE A 113 9.86 12.50 -14.10
N ARG A 114 10.75 11.53 -13.94
CA ARG A 114 11.24 10.71 -15.06
C ARG A 114 10.11 9.91 -15.72
N ALA A 115 9.24 9.31 -14.92
CA ALA A 115 8.10 8.57 -15.45
C ALA A 115 7.17 9.49 -16.25
N ALA A 116 6.91 10.68 -15.76
CA ALA A 116 6.12 11.67 -16.48
C ALA A 116 6.78 12.06 -17.80
N GLY A 117 8.10 12.27 -17.80
CA GLY A 117 8.87 12.55 -19.00
C GLY A 117 8.77 11.44 -20.03
N GLU A 118 8.82 10.19 -19.61
CA GLU A 118 8.67 9.04 -20.50
C GLU A 118 7.28 8.99 -21.14
N ARG A 119 6.23 9.28 -20.34
CA ARG A 119 4.86 9.31 -20.87
C ARG A 119 4.68 10.41 -21.93
N ILE A 120 5.29 11.57 -21.70
CA ILE A 120 5.27 12.67 -22.68
C ILE A 120 5.99 12.26 -23.98
N ARG A 121 7.14 11.63 -23.85
CA ARG A 121 7.91 11.17 -25.00
C ARG A 121 7.10 10.17 -25.84
N GLU A 122 6.50 9.19 -25.18
CA GLU A 122 5.64 8.21 -25.85
C GLU A 122 4.49 8.87 -26.62
N ALA A 123 3.90 9.91 -26.05
CA ALA A 123 2.78 10.61 -26.66
C ALA A 123 3.18 11.40 -27.92
N ILE A 124 4.44 11.84 -28.00
CA ILE A 124 4.96 12.58 -29.14
C ILE A 124 5.34 11.63 -30.29
N GLU A 125 5.86 10.47 -29.95
CA GLU A 125 6.22 9.45 -30.93
C GLU A 125 4.97 8.72 -31.45
#